data_d656f982f33466394279772b45d8e517
#
_entry.id   d656f982f33466394279772b45d8e517
#
_cell.length_a   1.000
_cell.length_b   1.000
_cell.length_c   1.000
_cell.angle_alpha   90.00
_cell.angle_beta   90.00
_cell.angle_gamma   90.00
#
_symmetry.space_group_name_H-M   'P 1'
#
loop_
_entity.id
_entity.type
_entity.pdbx_description
1 polymer ?
#
loop_
_entity_poly.entity_id
_entity_poly.type
_entity_poly.pdbx_seq_one_letter_code
_entity_poly.pdbx_strand_id
1 'polypeptide(L)'
;KTETKSSLSIADKYKKLYIAKVDASKGLEFTVDLKNWTAWDGKKFSKDLNSRKSIIPETDSISDELTVRRLNINGKPTFVIVSFDTSVGYSEWKDLYLYSACEPQGPFTTKHQFFRTPTAGQTKLPGMTGSQSLQSGLSVYNPHMHPQFIENGKMLVSYNSNLPFGSKPGDSIYADFYRPRFVWVPIEGLQR
;
A
#
# COMPACT_ATOMS: atom_id res chain seq x y z
N LYS A 1 -1.00 36.80 10.78
CA LYS A 1 -1.06 35.36 11.22
C LYS A 1 -0.68 34.56 10.03
N THR A 2 0.56 34.12 9.97
CA THR A 2 1.13 33.26 8.94
C THR A 2 0.68 31.82 9.22
N GLU A 3 -0.16 31.28 8.36
CA GLU A 3 -0.44 29.85 8.32
C GLU A 3 0.84 29.12 7.95
N THR A 4 1.43 28.42 8.89
CA THR A 4 2.46 27.43 8.64
C THR A 4 1.81 26.27 7.89
N LYS A 5 1.86 26.29 6.55
CA LYS A 5 1.70 25.08 5.75
C LYS A 5 2.78 24.12 6.19
N SER A 6 2.42 23.02 6.84
CA SER A 6 3.33 21.90 7.04
C SER A 6 3.67 21.36 5.64
N SER A 7 4.78 21.81 5.10
CA SER A 7 5.34 21.23 3.90
C SER A 7 5.82 19.82 4.29
N LEU A 8 5.01 18.80 3.99
CA LEU A 8 5.57 17.46 3.81
C LEU A 8 6.76 17.63 2.86
N SER A 9 7.92 17.18 3.28
CA SER A 9 9.11 17.29 2.45
C SER A 9 8.83 16.61 1.10
N ILE A 10 9.40 17.13 0.02
CA ILE A 10 9.27 16.52 -1.31
C ILE A 10 9.70 15.04 -1.27
N ALA A 11 10.61 14.68 -0.38
CA ALA A 11 11.05 13.29 -0.13
C ALA A 11 9.92 12.37 0.36
N ASP A 12 8.92 12.89 1.07
CA ASP A 12 7.80 12.09 1.55
C ASP A 12 6.74 11.82 0.46
N LYS A 13 6.75 12.61 -0.62
CA LYS A 13 5.81 12.45 -1.74
C LYS A 13 6.17 11.32 -2.69
N TYR A 14 7.44 10.88 -2.72
CA TYR A 14 7.93 9.92 -3.71
C TYR A 14 8.67 8.77 -3.03
N LYS A 15 7.94 8.00 -2.21
CA LYS A 15 8.50 6.80 -1.59
C LYS A 15 8.78 5.75 -2.65
N LYS A 16 9.95 5.15 -2.60
CA LYS A 16 10.40 4.07 -3.48
C LYS A 16 10.43 2.75 -2.72
N LEU A 17 10.21 1.67 -3.45
CA LEU A 17 10.26 0.33 -2.89
C LEU A 17 11.54 -0.37 -3.31
N TYR A 18 12.28 -0.87 -2.33
CA TYR A 18 13.50 -1.64 -2.52
C TYR A 18 13.33 -3.03 -1.94
N ILE A 19 14.06 -4.00 -2.47
CA ILE A 19 14.14 -5.34 -1.91
C ILE A 19 15.55 -5.66 -1.45
N ALA A 20 15.64 -6.26 -0.28
CA ALA A 20 16.88 -6.79 0.27
C ALA A 20 16.66 -8.22 0.74
N LYS A 21 17.73 -9.00 0.83
CA LYS A 21 17.69 -10.37 1.35
C LYS A 21 18.84 -10.66 2.28
N VAL A 22 18.62 -11.62 3.18
CA VAL A 22 19.61 -12.18 4.08
C VAL A 22 19.41 -13.70 4.16
N ASP A 23 20.44 -14.44 4.45
CA ASP A 23 20.37 -15.88 4.66
C ASP A 23 19.87 -16.21 6.07
N ALA A 24 18.58 -16.52 6.18
CA ALA A 24 17.94 -16.83 7.46
C ALA A 24 18.38 -18.19 8.05
N SER A 25 18.97 -19.08 7.26
CA SER A 25 19.47 -20.37 7.75
C SER A 25 20.62 -20.23 8.75
N LYS A 26 21.27 -19.06 8.77
CA LYS A 26 22.39 -18.73 9.69
C LYS A 26 21.96 -18.23 11.07
N GLY A 27 20.66 -18.24 11.34
CA GLY A 27 20.09 -17.88 12.64
C GLY A 27 19.77 -16.40 12.82
N LEU A 28 19.09 -16.09 13.92
CA LEU A 28 18.54 -14.76 14.19
C LEU A 28 19.62 -13.69 14.30
N GLU A 29 20.69 -13.95 15.04
CA GLU A 29 21.79 -13.00 15.24
C GLU A 29 22.42 -12.56 13.93
N PHE A 30 22.53 -13.50 12.97
CA PHE A 30 23.02 -13.19 11.64
C PHE A 30 22.05 -12.29 10.87
N THR A 31 20.74 -12.49 11.02
CA THR A 31 19.71 -11.74 10.26
C THR A 31 19.51 -10.33 10.77
N VAL A 32 19.77 -10.04 12.04
CA VAL A 32 19.62 -8.68 12.60
C VAL A 32 20.81 -7.78 12.28
N ASP A 33 21.96 -8.33 11.90
CA ASP A 33 23.12 -7.54 11.49
C ASP A 33 22.98 -7.11 10.01
N LEU A 34 22.80 -5.80 9.77
CA LEU A 34 22.64 -5.22 8.43
C LEU A 34 23.83 -5.49 7.50
N LYS A 35 25.03 -5.78 8.03
CA LYS A 35 26.22 -6.18 7.23
C LYS A 35 25.99 -7.48 6.45
N ASN A 36 25.05 -8.31 6.91
CA ASN A 36 24.75 -9.59 6.29
C ASN A 36 23.72 -9.47 5.15
N TRP A 37 23.05 -8.34 5.05
CA TRP A 37 22.06 -8.09 4.02
C TRP A 37 22.69 -7.73 2.67
N THR A 38 21.96 -8.03 1.62
CA THR A 38 22.25 -7.59 0.26
C THR A 38 20.99 -6.96 -0.32
N ALA A 39 21.14 -5.88 -1.10
CA ALA A 39 20.05 -5.19 -1.77
C ALA A 39 20.12 -5.41 -3.29
N TRP A 40 18.97 -5.40 -3.93
CA TRP A 40 18.87 -5.49 -5.39
C TRP A 40 19.37 -4.21 -6.05
N ASP A 41 20.39 -4.32 -6.92
CA ASP A 41 21.00 -3.20 -7.63
C ASP A 41 20.47 -3.00 -9.06
N GLY A 42 19.44 -3.77 -9.42
CA GLY A 42 18.87 -3.80 -10.77
C GLY A 42 19.38 -4.96 -11.62
N LYS A 43 20.43 -5.65 -11.20
CA LYS A 43 21.03 -6.80 -11.89
C LYS A 43 21.27 -7.99 -10.97
N LYS A 44 21.72 -7.73 -9.75
CA LYS A 44 22.04 -8.74 -8.73
C LYS A 44 21.82 -8.21 -7.32
N PHE A 45 21.84 -9.09 -6.35
CA PHE A 45 21.90 -8.70 -4.93
C PHE A 45 23.33 -8.35 -4.53
N SER A 46 23.55 -7.09 -4.17
CA SER A 46 24.85 -6.49 -3.85
C SER A 46 24.97 -6.17 -2.36
N LYS A 47 26.18 -6.27 -1.81
CA LYS A 47 26.51 -5.81 -0.45
C LYS A 47 26.53 -4.27 -0.35
N ASP A 48 26.74 -3.58 -1.45
CA ASP A 48 26.64 -2.12 -1.48
C ASP A 48 25.17 -1.70 -1.48
N LEU A 49 24.67 -1.37 -0.29
CA LEU A 49 23.28 -0.94 -0.13
C LEU A 49 22.98 0.40 -0.79
N ASN A 50 24.00 1.21 -1.14
CA ASN A 50 23.82 2.48 -1.84
C ASN A 50 23.54 2.29 -3.32
N SER A 51 23.93 1.15 -3.89
CA SER A 51 23.66 0.81 -5.29
C SER A 51 22.22 0.31 -5.53
N ARG A 52 21.39 0.21 -4.47
CA ARG A 52 20.03 -0.33 -4.56
C ARG A 52 19.17 0.38 -5.61
N LYS A 53 18.40 -0.39 -6.35
CA LYS A 53 17.43 0.09 -7.34
C LYS A 53 16.00 -0.19 -6.91
N SER A 54 15.11 0.74 -7.21
CA SER A 54 13.68 0.57 -7.00
C SER A 54 13.16 -0.62 -7.80
N ILE A 55 12.27 -1.41 -7.20
CA ILE A 55 11.60 -2.53 -7.87
C ILE A 55 10.26 -2.12 -8.50
N ILE A 56 9.81 -0.88 -8.26
CA ILE A 56 8.68 -0.23 -8.92
C ILE A 56 9.19 0.91 -9.83
N PRO A 57 8.38 1.39 -10.79
CA PRO A 57 8.77 2.51 -11.65
C PRO A 57 9.18 3.76 -10.86
N GLU A 58 10.18 4.49 -11.34
CA GLU A 58 10.67 5.72 -10.70
C GLU A 58 9.63 6.85 -10.69
N THR A 59 8.64 6.78 -11.57
CA THR A 59 7.51 7.72 -11.63
C THR A 59 6.44 7.44 -10.58
N ASP A 60 6.46 6.26 -9.96
CA ASP A 60 5.44 5.83 -9.04
C ASP A 60 5.79 6.18 -7.60
N SER A 61 4.77 6.47 -6.82
CA SER A 61 4.84 6.66 -5.38
C SER A 61 4.04 5.56 -4.69
N ILE A 62 4.60 4.98 -3.65
CA ILE A 62 4.01 3.86 -2.92
C ILE A 62 3.98 4.16 -1.42
N SER A 63 2.93 3.69 -0.74
CA SER A 63 2.88 3.76 0.72
C SER A 63 3.91 2.83 1.35
N ASP A 64 4.42 3.20 2.52
CA ASP A 64 5.17 2.31 3.41
C ASP A 64 4.27 1.21 4.01
N GLU A 65 2.97 1.45 4.02
CA GLU A 65 1.97 0.44 4.33
C GLU A 65 1.58 -0.31 3.06
N LEU A 66 2.08 -1.51 2.91
CA LEU A 66 1.83 -2.37 1.75
C LEU A 66 1.79 -3.84 2.15
N THR A 67 1.17 -4.63 1.30
CA THR A 67 1.21 -6.08 1.42
C THR A 67 1.80 -6.69 0.16
N VAL A 68 2.72 -7.64 0.34
CA VAL A 68 3.29 -8.44 -0.76
C VAL A 68 2.88 -9.90 -0.57
N ARG A 69 2.42 -10.54 -1.65
CA ARG A 69 2.09 -11.97 -1.67
C ARG A 69 2.56 -12.61 -2.96
N ARG A 70 2.94 -13.89 -2.87
CA ARG A 70 3.10 -14.76 -4.02
C ARG A 70 1.80 -15.51 -4.22
N LEU A 71 1.16 -15.28 -5.36
CA LEU A 71 -0.08 -15.95 -5.77
C LEU A 71 0.20 -16.93 -6.91
N ASN A 72 -0.67 -17.90 -7.10
CA ASN A 72 -0.71 -18.69 -8.32
C ASN A 72 -1.87 -18.16 -9.17
N ILE A 73 -1.56 -17.46 -10.24
CA ILE A 73 -2.53 -16.87 -11.15
C ILE A 73 -2.43 -17.60 -12.48
N ASN A 74 -3.50 -18.27 -12.91
CA ASN A 74 -3.52 -19.05 -14.15
C ASN A 74 -2.37 -20.10 -14.24
N GLY A 75 -2.05 -20.74 -13.13
CA GLY A 75 -0.98 -21.74 -13.06
C GLY A 75 0.43 -21.18 -12.96
N LYS A 76 0.60 -19.85 -12.94
CA LYS A 76 1.90 -19.20 -12.86
C LYS A 76 2.11 -18.51 -11.52
N PRO A 77 3.28 -18.69 -10.89
CA PRO A 77 3.64 -17.92 -9.69
C PRO A 77 3.79 -16.43 -10.04
N THR A 78 3.08 -15.58 -9.32
CA THR A 78 3.05 -14.14 -9.54
C THR A 78 3.20 -13.44 -8.20
N PHE A 79 4.15 -12.53 -8.10
CA PHE A 79 4.29 -11.65 -6.95
C PHE A 79 3.37 -10.45 -7.13
N VAL A 80 2.57 -10.17 -6.13
CA VAL A 80 1.60 -9.08 -6.15
C VAL A 80 1.84 -8.17 -4.95
N ILE A 81 1.83 -6.87 -5.20
CA ILE A 81 1.88 -5.82 -4.17
C ILE A 81 0.56 -5.08 -4.20
N VAL A 82 -0.03 -4.85 -3.02
CA VAL A 82 -1.14 -3.91 -2.83
C VAL A 82 -0.64 -2.73 -2.04
N SER A 83 -0.90 -1.52 -2.52
CA SER A 83 -0.53 -0.29 -1.83
C SER A 83 -1.40 0.88 -2.27
N PHE A 84 -1.30 1.98 -1.54
CA PHE A 84 -1.86 3.28 -1.92
C PHE A 84 -0.85 4.13 -2.69
N ASP A 85 -1.37 5.01 -3.53
CA ASP A 85 -0.62 6.15 -4.05
C ASP A 85 -0.43 7.19 -2.94
N THR A 86 0.80 7.58 -2.69
CA THR A 86 1.15 8.60 -1.68
C THR A 86 1.42 9.98 -2.28
N SER A 87 1.24 10.15 -3.58
CA SER A 87 1.36 11.45 -4.25
C SER A 87 0.29 12.46 -3.83
N VAL A 88 -0.84 11.97 -3.31
CA VAL A 88 -1.92 12.76 -2.74
C VAL A 88 -1.85 12.82 -1.22
N GLY A 89 -2.34 13.90 -0.63
CA GLY A 89 -2.31 14.11 0.83
C GLY A 89 -3.16 13.11 1.62
N TYR A 90 -2.98 13.08 2.94
CA TYR A 90 -3.68 12.15 3.84
C TYR A 90 -5.20 12.38 3.93
N SER A 91 -5.67 13.58 3.61
CA SER A 91 -7.09 13.98 3.71
C SER A 91 -7.86 13.85 2.39
N GLU A 92 -7.19 13.41 1.34
CA GLU A 92 -7.79 13.24 0.03
C GLU A 92 -8.12 11.77 -0.24
N TRP A 93 -8.96 11.53 -1.24
CA TRP A 93 -9.18 10.19 -1.77
C TRP A 93 -7.84 9.54 -2.15
N LYS A 94 -7.76 8.24 -1.98
CA LYS A 94 -6.58 7.47 -2.38
C LYS A 94 -6.96 6.39 -3.35
N ASP A 95 -6.14 6.25 -4.37
CA ASP A 95 -6.21 5.12 -5.27
C ASP A 95 -5.44 3.93 -4.69
N LEU A 96 -6.09 2.76 -4.67
CA LEU A 96 -5.44 1.51 -4.38
C LEU A 96 -4.97 0.87 -5.69
N TYR A 97 -3.73 0.43 -5.66
CA TYR A 97 -3.07 -0.20 -6.78
C TYR A 97 -2.61 -1.60 -6.47
N LEU A 98 -2.72 -2.45 -7.49
CA LEU A 98 -2.01 -3.72 -7.57
C LEU A 98 -0.82 -3.54 -8.50
N TYR A 99 0.33 -4.03 -8.07
CA TYR A 99 1.51 -4.22 -8.91
C TYR A 99 1.79 -5.70 -9.00
N SER A 100 2.22 -6.18 -10.16
CA SER A 100 2.56 -7.59 -10.35
C SER A 100 3.91 -7.79 -11.04
N ALA A 101 4.58 -8.88 -10.69
CA ALA A 101 5.83 -9.31 -11.31
C ALA A 101 5.98 -10.84 -11.24
N CYS A 102 6.78 -11.41 -12.14
CA CYS A 102 7.10 -12.85 -12.11
C CYS A 102 8.13 -13.19 -11.02
N GLU A 103 8.95 -12.22 -10.61
CA GLU A 103 10.03 -12.40 -9.64
C GLU A 103 9.88 -11.44 -8.46
N PRO A 104 10.36 -11.81 -7.25
CA PRO A 104 10.22 -10.96 -6.06
C PRO A 104 10.98 -9.65 -6.15
N GLN A 105 12.05 -9.58 -6.96
CA GLN A 105 12.80 -8.36 -7.22
C GLN A 105 12.22 -7.53 -8.37
N GLY A 106 11.08 -7.92 -8.92
CA GLY A 106 10.43 -7.22 -10.02
C GLY A 106 11.06 -7.51 -11.40
N PRO A 107 10.95 -6.59 -12.35
CA PRO A 107 10.32 -5.28 -12.18
C PRO A 107 8.79 -5.36 -12.05
N PHE A 108 8.22 -4.61 -11.12
CA PHE A 108 6.79 -4.47 -10.93
C PHE A 108 6.25 -3.35 -11.84
N THR A 109 6.23 -3.60 -13.13
CA THR A 109 5.86 -2.60 -14.14
C THR A 109 4.37 -2.53 -14.44
N THR A 110 3.65 -3.61 -14.13
CA THR A 110 2.19 -3.65 -14.31
C THR A 110 1.52 -3.03 -13.10
N LYS A 111 0.91 -1.87 -13.28
CA LYS A 111 0.18 -1.12 -12.25
C LYS A 111 -1.29 -1.07 -12.61
N HIS A 112 -2.14 -1.62 -11.76
CA HIS A 112 -3.58 -1.59 -11.91
C HIS A 112 -4.22 -0.81 -10.77
N GLN A 113 -4.91 0.28 -11.13
CA GLN A 113 -5.84 0.91 -10.21
C GLN A 113 -7.10 0.06 -10.14
N PHE A 114 -7.41 -0.48 -8.97
CA PHE A 114 -8.57 -1.33 -8.79
C PHE A 114 -9.67 -0.69 -7.96
N PHE A 115 -9.35 0.31 -7.16
CA PHE A 115 -10.31 0.96 -6.29
C PHE A 115 -9.88 2.38 -5.97
N ARG A 116 -10.85 3.28 -5.87
CA ARG A 116 -10.68 4.63 -5.37
C ARG A 116 -11.47 4.78 -4.10
N THR A 117 -10.81 5.17 -3.02
CA THR A 117 -11.48 5.35 -1.74
C THR A 117 -12.42 6.54 -1.77
N PRO A 118 -13.54 6.51 -1.05
CA PRO A 118 -14.46 7.64 -0.97
C PRO A 118 -13.78 8.88 -0.38
N THR A 119 -14.15 10.05 -0.89
CA THR A 119 -13.74 11.34 -0.32
C THR A 119 -14.70 11.79 0.77
N ALA A 120 -14.28 12.79 1.55
CA ALA A 120 -15.06 13.39 2.63
C ALA A 120 -16.46 13.86 2.25
N GLY A 121 -16.62 14.50 1.11
CA GLY A 121 -17.91 15.06 0.69
C GLY A 121 -18.88 14.04 0.10
N GLN A 122 -18.41 12.83 -0.22
CA GLN A 122 -19.21 11.82 -0.93
C GLN A 122 -19.79 10.75 0.00
N THR A 123 -19.57 10.86 1.30
CA THR A 123 -19.76 9.75 2.20
C THR A 123 -21.13 9.70 2.84
N LYS A 124 -22.05 9.05 2.15
CA LYS A 124 -22.81 8.01 2.84
C LYS A 124 -22.03 6.70 2.66
N LEU A 125 -21.07 6.43 3.53
CA LEU A 125 -20.45 5.10 3.56
C LEU A 125 -21.56 4.08 3.85
N PRO A 126 -21.60 2.94 3.15
CA PRO A 126 -22.55 1.89 3.45
C PRO A 126 -22.51 1.55 4.95
N GLY A 127 -23.65 1.66 5.66
CA GLY A 127 -23.74 1.44 7.10
C GLY A 127 -23.64 2.69 7.97
N MET A 128 -23.51 3.90 7.45
CA MET A 128 -23.65 5.13 8.23
C MET A 128 -25.14 5.47 8.39
N THR A 129 -25.60 5.45 9.62
CA THR A 129 -26.91 5.97 10.01
C THR A 129 -26.76 7.43 10.43
N GLY A 130 -27.26 8.36 9.62
CA GLY A 130 -27.31 9.79 9.96
C GLY A 130 -26.79 10.72 8.88
N SER A 131 -27.20 11.98 8.92
CA SER A 131 -26.87 13.06 7.96
C SER A 131 -25.50 13.69 8.20
N GLN A 132 -24.51 12.94 8.64
CA GLN A 132 -23.20 13.49 8.92
C GLN A 132 -22.37 13.55 7.64
N SER A 133 -22.39 14.72 7.02
CA SER A 133 -21.38 15.07 6.04
C SER A 133 -20.04 15.22 6.78
N LEU A 134 -19.09 14.32 6.50
CA LEU A 134 -17.71 14.54 6.89
C LEU A 134 -17.21 15.76 6.14
N GLN A 135 -17.00 16.86 6.84
CA GLN A 135 -16.43 18.09 6.26
C GLN A 135 -14.92 17.94 5.99
N SER A 136 -14.29 16.91 6.54
CA SER A 136 -12.89 16.57 6.36
C SER A 136 -12.75 15.14 5.86
N GLY A 137 -11.76 14.88 4.99
CA GLY A 137 -11.55 13.58 4.35
C GLY A 137 -11.29 12.45 5.33
N LEU A 138 -11.71 11.23 4.96
CA LEU A 138 -11.27 10.04 5.69
C LEU A 138 -9.79 9.80 5.42
N SER A 139 -9.02 9.57 6.47
CA SER A 139 -7.69 9.00 6.34
C SER A 139 -7.83 7.51 6.02
N VAL A 140 -7.16 7.05 4.97
CA VAL A 140 -7.20 5.66 4.52
C VAL A 140 -5.78 5.09 4.55
N TYR A 141 -5.62 3.89 5.10
CA TYR A 141 -4.31 3.30 5.34
C TYR A 141 -4.36 1.77 5.45
N ASN A 142 -3.19 1.14 5.49
CA ASN A 142 -2.96 -0.28 5.72
C ASN A 142 -3.75 -1.19 4.77
N PRO A 143 -3.51 -1.12 3.45
CA PRO A 143 -4.12 -2.05 2.51
C PRO A 143 -3.55 -3.46 2.71
N HIS A 144 -4.43 -4.46 2.80
CA HIS A 144 -4.03 -5.82 3.12
C HIS A 144 -4.71 -6.84 2.21
N MET A 145 -3.91 -7.72 1.60
CA MET A 145 -4.40 -8.83 0.79
C MET A 145 -4.77 -10.03 1.65
N HIS A 146 -5.87 -10.68 1.31
CA HIS A 146 -6.36 -11.90 1.94
C HIS A 146 -6.38 -13.05 0.94
N PRO A 147 -5.25 -13.67 0.62
CA PRO A 147 -5.16 -14.71 -0.42
C PRO A 147 -5.94 -15.99 -0.08
N GLN A 148 -6.30 -16.18 1.17
CA GLN A 148 -7.20 -17.27 1.61
C GLN A 148 -8.65 -17.08 1.12
N PHE A 149 -9.01 -15.87 0.70
CA PHE A 149 -10.30 -15.53 0.12
C PHE A 149 -10.11 -15.12 -1.34
N ILE A 150 -10.06 -16.13 -2.21
CA ILE A 150 -10.05 -15.97 -3.68
C ILE A 150 -11.26 -16.71 -4.20
N GLU A 151 -12.17 -15.98 -4.84
CA GLU A 151 -13.40 -16.52 -5.40
C GLU A 151 -13.68 -15.88 -6.76
N ASN A 152 -14.06 -16.69 -7.74
CA ASN A 152 -14.45 -16.22 -9.08
C ASN A 152 -13.43 -15.26 -9.71
N GLY A 153 -12.13 -15.56 -9.61
CA GLY A 153 -11.06 -14.73 -10.16
C GLY A 153 -10.84 -13.40 -9.43
N LYS A 154 -11.42 -13.23 -8.24
CA LYS A 154 -11.25 -12.05 -7.38
C LYS A 154 -10.63 -12.43 -6.05
N MET A 155 -9.80 -11.55 -5.51
CA MET A 155 -9.20 -11.66 -4.19
C MET A 155 -9.78 -10.59 -3.27
N LEU A 156 -10.00 -10.95 -2.00
CA LEU A 156 -10.42 -10.00 -0.99
C LEU A 156 -9.23 -9.13 -0.58
N VAL A 157 -9.44 -7.81 -0.56
CA VAL A 157 -8.50 -6.82 -0.05
C VAL A 157 -9.22 -5.99 1.01
N SER A 158 -8.58 -5.76 2.15
CA SER A 158 -9.06 -4.81 3.15
C SER A 158 -8.21 -3.55 3.16
N TYR A 159 -8.78 -2.47 3.65
CA TYR A 159 -8.09 -1.25 4.05
C TYR A 159 -8.76 -0.66 5.28
N ASN A 160 -8.03 0.10 6.06
CA ASN A 160 -8.57 0.77 7.22
C ASN A 160 -8.97 2.20 6.85
N SER A 161 -9.97 2.72 7.55
CA SER A 161 -10.34 4.12 7.50
C SER A 161 -10.36 4.71 8.90
N ASN A 162 -10.04 6.00 9.01
CA ASN A 162 -10.05 6.75 10.25
C ASN A 162 -10.44 8.20 9.99
N LEU A 163 -10.80 8.91 11.04
CA LEU A 163 -10.96 10.35 10.98
C LEU A 163 -9.61 11.03 10.71
N PRO A 164 -9.61 12.20 10.05
CA PRO A 164 -8.38 12.94 9.82
C PRO A 164 -7.67 13.33 11.10
N PHE A 165 -6.36 13.50 11.01
CA PHE A 165 -5.57 14.05 12.10
C PHE A 165 -6.12 15.40 12.53
N GLY A 166 -6.34 15.59 13.84
CA GLY A 166 -6.89 16.81 14.41
C GLY A 166 -8.41 16.82 14.59
N SER A 167 -9.09 15.72 14.29
CA SER A 167 -10.51 15.53 14.68
C SER A 167 -10.69 15.67 16.19
N LYS A 168 -11.82 16.24 16.61
CA LYS A 168 -12.09 16.49 18.04
C LYS A 168 -12.39 15.16 18.75
N PRO A 169 -12.12 15.05 20.06
CA PRO A 169 -12.39 13.84 20.84
C PRO A 169 -13.83 13.31 20.77
N GLY A 170 -14.81 14.11 20.42
CA GLY A 170 -16.19 13.67 20.20
C GLY A 170 -16.45 13.03 18.83
N ASP A 171 -15.57 13.23 17.87
CA ASP A 171 -15.72 12.72 16.50
C ASP A 171 -15.40 11.22 16.40
N SER A 172 -14.65 10.69 17.38
CA SER A 172 -14.16 9.31 17.40
C SER A 172 -15.18 8.27 17.90
N ILE A 173 -16.35 8.69 18.34
CA ILE A 173 -17.40 7.76 18.84
C ILE A 173 -18.11 6.98 17.72
N TYR A 174 -17.82 7.28 16.48
CA TYR A 174 -18.44 6.56 15.38
C TYR A 174 -17.57 5.38 14.96
N ALA A 175 -17.89 4.20 15.48
CA ALA A 175 -17.26 2.93 15.11
C ALA A 175 -17.20 2.70 13.59
N ASP A 176 -18.10 3.34 12.84
CA ASP A 176 -18.15 3.28 11.40
C ASP A 176 -16.98 3.96 10.69
N PHE A 177 -16.28 4.88 11.34
CA PHE A 177 -15.08 5.49 10.79
C PHE A 177 -13.82 4.67 11.03
N TYR A 178 -13.79 3.96 12.15
CA TYR A 178 -12.60 3.24 12.62
C TYR A 178 -12.81 1.73 12.49
N ARG A 179 -12.89 1.25 11.24
CA ARG A 179 -13.02 -0.18 10.98
C ARG A 179 -12.40 -0.57 9.64
N PRO A 180 -12.02 -1.84 9.46
CA PRO A 180 -11.60 -2.32 8.16
C PRO A 180 -12.76 -2.28 7.15
N ARG A 181 -12.43 -1.93 5.92
CA ARG A 181 -13.28 -1.97 4.75
C ARG A 181 -12.78 -3.06 3.82
N PHE A 182 -13.68 -3.69 3.11
CA PHE A 182 -13.36 -4.82 2.24
C PHE A 182 -13.82 -4.54 0.82
N VAL A 183 -12.99 -4.97 -0.15
CA VAL A 183 -13.28 -4.88 -1.58
C VAL A 183 -12.80 -6.14 -2.29
N TRP A 184 -13.61 -6.66 -3.20
CA TRP A 184 -13.23 -7.75 -4.09
C TRP A 184 -12.49 -7.20 -5.31
N VAL A 185 -11.28 -7.67 -5.54
CA VAL A 185 -10.35 -7.15 -6.55
C VAL A 185 -10.11 -8.22 -7.60
N PRO A 186 -10.37 -7.96 -8.90
CA PRO A 186 -10.02 -8.88 -9.97
C PRO A 186 -8.50 -9.12 -9.97
N ILE A 187 -8.10 -10.40 -10.00
CA ILE A 187 -6.70 -10.80 -10.13
C ILE A 187 -6.41 -11.44 -11.50
N GLU A 188 -7.43 -11.68 -12.29
CA GLU A 188 -7.29 -12.10 -13.69
C GLU A 188 -6.67 -10.95 -14.49
N GLY A 189 -5.68 -11.24 -15.31
CA GLY A 189 -4.99 -10.23 -16.13
C GLY A 189 -3.80 -9.53 -15.45
N LEU A 190 -3.48 -9.84 -14.19
CA LEU A 190 -2.25 -9.34 -13.55
C LEU A 190 -0.95 -9.89 -14.16
N GLN A 191 -1.05 -10.77 -15.13
CA GLN A 191 0.07 -11.47 -15.79
C GLN A 191 0.32 -10.95 -17.23
N ARG A 192 0.18 -9.70 -17.49
CA ARG A 192 0.58 -9.18 -18.82
C ARG A 192 2.02 -8.74 -18.84
#